data_6d76260e3c6e808c0b5cc5e892e658f1
#
_entry.id   6d76260e3c6e808c0b5cc5e892e658f1
#
_cell.length_a   1.000
_cell.length_b   1.000
_cell.length_c   1.000
_cell.angle_alpha   90.00
_cell.angle_beta   90.00
_cell.angle_gamma   90.00
#
_symmetry.space_group_name_H-M   'P 1'
#
loop_
_entity.id
_entity.type
_entity.pdbx_description
1 polymer ?
#
loop_
_entity_poly.entity_id
_entity_poly.type
_entity_poly.pdbx_seq_one_letter_code
_entity_poly.pdbx_strand_id
1 'polypeptide(L)'
;MLLADLGADVIRISRKETQGLESKYDVHNRSKRTITADLKNKATVNELLRLIKQVDVVFEGFRPGVMEKLGLGPEVCLEANSKLVYGRMTGWGQDGPMSQLAGHDINYIGLSGALNAIGRKDSTPTPPLNLIGDYGGGGMHLALGIVSGLIHSMKTNEGQVVDSAMVDGSLSLMSFFYSLKEMGHWQDGRESNLLDGYAHFYDTYECKDEKYIAVGSIEPQFYSELLKKLEITDEIFPVSYTHLRAHETEAY
;
A
#
# COMPACT_ATOMS: atom_id res chain seq x y z
N MET A 1 2.16 -13.09 -2.66
CA MET A 1 0.96 -13.34 -3.44
C MET A 1 1.04 -12.67 -4.80
N LEU A 2 1.01 -11.34 -4.94
CA LEU A 2 0.99 -10.66 -6.24
C LEU A 2 2.04 -11.16 -7.24
N LEU A 3 3.30 -11.21 -6.86
CA LEU A 3 4.37 -11.69 -7.75
C LEU A 3 4.16 -13.16 -8.17
N ALA A 4 3.67 -14.02 -7.25
CA ALA A 4 3.36 -15.41 -7.56
C ALA A 4 2.18 -15.55 -8.54
N ASP A 5 1.15 -14.72 -8.38
CA ASP A 5 0.01 -14.67 -9.30
C ASP A 5 0.42 -14.19 -10.71
N LEU A 6 1.47 -13.38 -10.78
CA LEU A 6 2.07 -12.91 -12.04
C LEU A 6 3.11 -13.86 -12.64
N GLY A 7 3.28 -15.05 -12.06
CA GLY A 7 4.12 -16.12 -12.59
C GLY A 7 5.49 -16.27 -11.96
N ALA A 8 5.83 -15.48 -10.91
CA ALA A 8 7.08 -15.70 -10.19
C ALA A 8 7.06 -17.01 -9.39
N ASP A 9 8.15 -17.76 -9.41
CA ASP A 9 8.37 -18.91 -8.54
C ASP A 9 8.79 -18.42 -7.16
N VAL A 10 7.85 -18.40 -6.21
CA VAL A 10 8.07 -17.84 -4.89
C VAL A 10 8.28 -18.96 -3.86
N ILE A 11 9.44 -18.94 -3.20
CA ILE A 11 9.77 -19.82 -2.09
C ILE A 11 9.64 -19.03 -0.79
N ARG A 12 8.70 -19.45 0.05
CA ARG A 12 8.52 -18.89 1.39
C ARG A 12 9.38 -19.66 2.39
N ILE A 13 10.18 -18.94 3.16
CA ILE A 13 10.92 -19.51 4.30
C ILE A 13 10.06 -19.32 5.56
N SER A 14 9.71 -20.42 6.23
CA SER A 14 8.90 -20.41 7.45
C SER A 14 9.65 -21.05 8.62
N ARG A 15 9.21 -20.78 9.85
CA ARG A 15 9.70 -21.42 11.05
C ARG A 15 8.98 -22.76 11.25
N LYS A 16 9.63 -23.70 11.95
CA LYS A 16 9.03 -25.00 12.29
C LYS A 16 7.76 -24.84 13.15
N GLU A 17 7.77 -23.89 14.06
CA GLU A 17 6.65 -23.62 14.97
C GLU A 17 5.40 -23.07 14.27
N THR A 18 5.54 -22.52 13.05
CA THR A 18 4.41 -22.07 12.24
C THR A 18 3.88 -23.15 11.31
N GLN A 19 4.55 -24.31 11.24
CA GLN A 19 4.12 -25.43 10.42
C GLN A 19 2.81 -26.01 11.00
N GLY A 20 1.75 -26.03 10.19
CA GLY A 20 0.42 -26.49 10.63
C GLY A 20 -0.50 -25.40 11.18
N LEU A 21 0.01 -24.18 11.43
CA LEU A 21 -0.83 -23.01 11.72
C LEU A 21 -1.35 -22.35 10.43
N GLU A 22 -0.90 -22.82 9.29
CA GLU A 22 -1.29 -22.31 7.98
C GLU A 22 -2.70 -22.77 7.65
N SER A 23 -3.61 -21.81 7.55
CA SER A 23 -4.98 -22.10 7.14
C SER A 23 -5.02 -22.36 5.64
N LYS A 24 -5.80 -23.38 5.23
CA LYS A 24 -6.15 -23.58 3.81
C LYS A 24 -6.90 -22.41 3.19
N TYR A 25 -7.38 -21.51 4.02
CA TYR A 25 -8.05 -20.26 3.63
C TYR A 25 -7.10 -19.05 3.55
N ASP A 26 -5.80 -19.23 3.84
CA ASP A 26 -4.81 -18.17 3.69
C ASP A 26 -4.43 -17.98 2.22
N VAL A 27 -5.20 -17.10 1.58
CA VAL A 27 -5.02 -16.77 0.16
C VAL A 27 -3.67 -16.07 -0.13
N HIS A 28 -3.01 -15.50 0.90
CA HIS A 28 -1.71 -14.85 0.70
C HIS A 28 -0.61 -15.85 0.37
N ASN A 29 -0.77 -17.11 0.77
CA ASN A 29 0.21 -18.17 0.51
C ASN A 29 -0.08 -18.99 -0.76
N ARG A 30 -1.14 -18.65 -1.51
CA ARG A 30 -1.41 -19.33 -2.79
C ARG A 30 -0.25 -19.18 -3.76
N SER A 31 -0.04 -20.20 -4.56
CA SER A 31 1.01 -20.23 -5.60
C SER A 31 2.44 -20.06 -5.08
N LYS A 32 2.67 -20.32 -3.78
CA LYS A 32 4.01 -20.30 -3.18
C LYS A 32 4.42 -21.72 -2.75
N ARG A 33 5.70 -22.02 -2.90
CA ARG A 33 6.31 -23.16 -2.25
C ARG A 33 6.80 -22.75 -0.87
N THR A 34 6.67 -23.62 0.13
CA THR A 34 7.14 -23.32 1.48
C THR A 34 8.21 -24.33 1.89
N ILE A 35 9.31 -23.83 2.44
CA ILE A 35 10.33 -24.63 3.13
C ILE A 35 10.45 -24.15 4.58
N THR A 36 10.75 -25.08 5.46
CA THR A 36 10.96 -24.79 6.88
C THR A 36 12.47 -24.66 7.16
N ALA A 37 12.86 -23.54 7.77
CA ALA A 37 14.26 -23.27 8.09
C ALA A 37 14.42 -22.56 9.44
N ASP A 38 15.41 -22.96 10.21
CA ASP A 38 15.85 -22.23 11.40
C ASP A 38 16.97 -21.25 11.01
N LEU A 39 16.63 -19.98 10.92
CA LEU A 39 17.57 -18.91 10.56
C LEU A 39 18.63 -18.62 11.62
N LYS A 40 18.52 -19.20 12.83
CA LYS A 40 19.56 -19.12 13.87
C LYS A 40 20.64 -20.18 13.70
N ASN A 41 20.38 -21.21 12.91
CA ASN A 41 21.35 -22.29 12.64
C ASN A 41 22.27 -21.87 11.48
N LYS A 42 23.56 -21.76 11.75
CA LYS A 42 24.59 -21.39 10.78
C LYS A 42 24.63 -22.29 9.54
N ALA A 43 24.43 -23.61 9.72
CA ALA A 43 24.40 -24.52 8.56
C ALA A 43 23.23 -24.22 7.66
N THR A 44 22.04 -23.94 8.22
CA THR A 44 20.84 -23.52 7.47
C THR A 44 21.08 -22.21 6.75
N VAL A 45 21.70 -21.22 7.40
CA VAL A 45 22.04 -19.93 6.77
C VAL A 45 22.98 -20.13 5.57
N ASN A 46 23.99 -21.00 5.69
CA ASN A 46 24.89 -21.31 4.59
C ASN A 46 24.16 -21.96 3.40
N GLU A 47 23.20 -22.84 3.64
CA GLU A 47 22.39 -23.43 2.56
C GLU A 47 21.48 -22.38 1.91
N LEU A 48 20.91 -21.45 2.69
CA LEU A 48 20.13 -20.33 2.14
C LEU A 48 21.01 -19.39 1.30
N LEU A 49 22.24 -19.12 1.70
CA LEU A 49 23.18 -18.33 0.88
C LEU A 49 23.52 -19.04 -0.44
N ARG A 50 23.56 -20.39 -0.45
CA ARG A 50 23.70 -21.15 -1.72
C ARG A 50 22.46 -21.01 -2.61
N LEU A 51 21.27 -21.01 -2.01
CA LEU A 51 20.01 -20.77 -2.74
C LEU A 51 19.98 -19.34 -3.29
N ILE A 52 20.42 -18.35 -2.51
CA ILE A 52 20.45 -16.94 -2.89
C ILE A 52 21.29 -16.69 -4.15
N LYS A 53 22.32 -17.49 -4.39
CA LYS A 53 23.09 -17.43 -5.64
C LYS A 53 22.28 -17.77 -6.90
N GLN A 54 21.11 -18.38 -6.74
CA GLN A 54 20.30 -18.92 -7.84
C GLN A 54 18.93 -18.23 -7.97
N VAL A 55 18.63 -17.24 -7.11
CA VAL A 55 17.37 -16.51 -7.14
C VAL A 55 17.60 -15.05 -7.59
N ASP A 56 16.58 -14.47 -8.17
CA ASP A 56 16.63 -13.08 -8.65
C ASP A 56 16.30 -12.09 -7.54
N VAL A 57 15.51 -12.52 -6.54
CA VAL A 57 14.98 -11.65 -5.49
C VAL A 57 15.03 -12.33 -4.13
N VAL A 58 15.43 -11.57 -3.13
CA VAL A 58 15.14 -11.85 -1.71
C VAL A 58 14.32 -10.69 -1.17
N PHE A 59 13.27 -10.96 -0.39
CA PHE A 59 12.56 -9.90 0.32
C PHE A 59 12.15 -10.34 1.72
N GLU A 60 12.08 -9.38 2.63
CA GLU A 60 11.83 -9.61 4.04
C GLU A 60 11.03 -8.47 4.68
N GLY A 61 10.46 -8.70 5.86
CA GLY A 61 9.69 -7.73 6.63
C GLY A 61 10.08 -7.71 8.11
N PHE A 62 11.35 -7.99 8.43
CA PHE A 62 11.84 -7.90 9.80
C PHE A 62 12.20 -6.44 10.16
N ARG A 63 12.36 -6.20 11.44
CA ARG A 63 12.90 -4.91 11.92
C ARG A 63 14.34 -4.70 11.41
N PRO A 64 14.75 -3.43 11.18
CA PRO A 64 16.11 -3.12 10.74
C PRO A 64 17.19 -3.78 11.59
N GLY A 65 18.20 -4.36 10.94
CA GLY A 65 19.32 -5.05 11.58
C GLY A 65 19.07 -6.52 11.96
N VAL A 66 17.84 -7.04 11.79
CA VAL A 66 17.55 -8.46 12.13
C VAL A 66 18.19 -9.40 11.11
N MET A 67 18.04 -9.14 9.82
CA MET A 67 18.62 -9.99 8.78
C MET A 67 20.16 -9.92 8.79
N GLU A 68 20.73 -8.78 9.11
CA GLU A 68 22.18 -8.62 9.31
C GLU A 68 22.68 -9.51 10.45
N LYS A 69 22.00 -9.50 11.60
CA LYS A 69 22.33 -10.37 12.74
C LYS A 69 22.20 -11.86 12.43
N LEU A 70 21.32 -12.22 11.51
CA LEU A 70 21.14 -13.59 11.04
C LEU A 70 22.17 -14.00 9.98
N GLY A 71 23.01 -13.07 9.48
CA GLY A 71 23.97 -13.33 8.40
C GLY A 71 23.32 -13.41 7.01
N LEU A 72 22.13 -12.82 6.86
CA LEU A 72 21.36 -12.76 5.62
C LEU A 72 20.99 -11.31 5.24
N GLY A 73 21.74 -10.34 5.75
CA GLY A 73 21.58 -8.94 5.39
C GLY A 73 21.95 -8.65 3.93
N PRO A 74 21.57 -7.48 3.41
CA PRO A 74 21.73 -7.15 1.99
C PRO A 74 23.18 -7.22 1.51
N GLU A 75 24.17 -6.79 2.32
CA GLU A 75 25.58 -6.82 1.93
C GLU A 75 26.04 -8.26 1.63
N VAL A 76 25.81 -9.19 2.57
CA VAL A 76 26.20 -10.60 2.42
C VAL A 76 25.46 -11.27 1.27
N CYS A 77 24.19 -10.95 1.08
CA CYS A 77 23.39 -11.51 -0.01
C CYS A 77 23.83 -10.97 -1.39
N LEU A 78 24.13 -9.68 -1.51
CA LEU A 78 24.65 -9.07 -2.74
C LEU A 78 26.08 -9.52 -3.06
N GLU A 79 26.91 -9.77 -2.04
CA GLU A 79 28.23 -10.40 -2.24
C GLU A 79 28.08 -11.82 -2.80
N ALA A 80 27.09 -12.58 -2.33
CA ALA A 80 26.80 -13.92 -2.84
C ALA A 80 26.20 -13.90 -4.25
N ASN A 81 25.39 -12.90 -4.59
CA ASN A 81 24.75 -12.71 -5.89
C ASN A 81 24.65 -11.20 -6.24
N SER A 82 25.61 -10.72 -7.02
CA SER A 82 25.71 -9.30 -7.37
C SER A 82 24.55 -8.76 -8.22
N LYS A 83 23.67 -9.63 -8.74
CA LYS A 83 22.48 -9.26 -9.50
C LYS A 83 21.20 -9.28 -8.68
N LEU A 84 21.30 -9.65 -7.42
CA LEU A 84 20.14 -9.83 -6.53
C LEU A 84 19.39 -8.51 -6.30
N VAL A 85 18.07 -8.56 -6.35
CA VAL A 85 17.22 -7.49 -5.83
C VAL A 85 16.83 -7.86 -4.40
N TYR A 86 17.24 -7.05 -3.43
CA TYR A 86 16.97 -7.27 -2.03
C TYR A 86 15.88 -6.32 -1.54
N GLY A 87 14.64 -6.82 -1.39
CA GLY A 87 13.49 -6.04 -0.92
C GLY A 87 13.35 -6.04 0.60
N ARG A 88 13.14 -4.88 1.19
CA ARG A 88 12.91 -4.70 2.64
C ARG A 88 11.63 -3.92 2.85
N MET A 89 10.70 -4.46 3.61
CA MET A 89 9.46 -3.76 3.99
C MET A 89 9.42 -3.53 5.49
N THR A 90 9.36 -2.28 5.88
CA THR A 90 9.24 -1.87 7.29
C THR A 90 8.17 -0.81 7.47
N GLY A 91 7.83 -0.51 8.70
CA GLY A 91 6.89 0.59 8.98
C GLY A 91 7.48 1.96 8.72
N TRP A 92 8.72 2.17 9.18
CA TRP A 92 9.33 3.50 9.31
C TRP A 92 10.59 3.69 8.44
N GLY A 93 10.99 2.69 7.65
CA GLY A 93 12.25 2.68 6.91
C GLY A 93 13.40 2.05 7.71
N GLN A 94 14.55 1.91 7.04
CA GLN A 94 15.75 1.31 7.65
C GLN A 94 16.48 2.28 8.57
N ASP A 95 16.35 3.58 8.32
CA ASP A 95 17.08 4.64 8.99
C ASP A 95 16.12 5.64 9.67
N GLY A 96 16.70 6.55 10.45
CA GLY A 96 15.95 7.60 11.12
C GLY A 96 15.50 7.26 12.54
N PRO A 97 14.95 8.23 13.28
CA PRO A 97 14.66 8.10 14.71
C PRO A 97 13.56 7.09 15.03
N MET A 98 12.70 6.78 14.08
CA MET A 98 11.58 5.86 14.26
C MET A 98 11.87 4.44 13.76
N SER A 99 12.97 4.18 13.06
CA SER A 99 13.26 2.90 12.40
C SER A 99 13.17 1.68 13.32
N GLN A 100 13.51 1.82 14.60
CA GLN A 100 13.45 0.75 15.61
C GLN A 100 12.13 0.72 16.40
N LEU A 101 11.24 1.69 16.19
CA LEU A 101 9.98 1.76 16.93
C LEU A 101 8.96 0.74 16.41
N ALA A 102 8.11 0.26 17.30
CA ALA A 102 6.95 -0.52 16.92
C ALA A 102 5.89 0.38 16.25
N GLY A 103 5.12 -0.19 15.35
CA GLY A 103 4.00 0.46 14.70
C GLY A 103 3.17 -0.55 13.93
N HIS A 104 1.97 -0.12 13.56
CA HIS A 104 1.04 -0.82 12.70
C HIS A 104 0.50 0.14 11.65
N ASP A 105 -0.24 -0.36 10.67
CA ASP A 105 -0.85 0.43 9.59
C ASP A 105 -1.36 1.79 10.06
N ILE A 106 -2.22 1.80 11.08
CA ILE A 106 -2.85 3.01 11.62
C ILE A 106 -1.84 4.09 12.07
N ASN A 107 -0.65 3.68 12.54
CA ASN A 107 0.39 4.63 12.94
C ASN A 107 1.10 5.24 11.71
N TYR A 108 1.35 4.44 10.68
CA TYR A 108 2.00 4.88 9.45
C TYR A 108 1.08 5.84 8.67
N ILE A 109 -0.20 5.47 8.52
CA ILE A 109 -1.18 6.32 7.85
C ILE A 109 -1.59 7.55 8.68
N GLY A 110 -1.45 7.47 10.01
CA GLY A 110 -1.62 8.63 10.89
C GLY A 110 -0.56 9.68 10.64
N LEU A 111 0.73 9.27 10.52
CA LEU A 111 1.82 10.18 10.24
C LEU A 111 1.76 10.75 8.81
N SER A 112 1.34 9.95 7.84
CA SER A 112 1.16 10.42 6.47
C SER A 112 -0.07 11.29 6.25
N GLY A 113 -0.91 11.51 7.26
CA GLY A 113 -2.14 12.29 7.14
C GLY A 113 -3.33 11.55 6.49
N ALA A 114 -3.12 10.37 5.88
CA ALA A 114 -4.18 9.60 5.25
C ALA A 114 -5.31 9.24 6.22
N LEU A 115 -4.97 8.86 7.45
CA LEU A 115 -5.96 8.54 8.47
C LEU A 115 -6.85 9.74 8.78
N ASN A 116 -6.28 10.96 8.86
CA ASN A 116 -7.07 12.16 9.16
C ASN A 116 -8.07 12.51 8.05
N ALA A 117 -7.76 12.17 6.81
CA ALA A 117 -8.61 12.46 5.65
C ALA A 117 -9.82 11.52 5.54
N ILE A 118 -9.86 10.40 6.29
CA ILE A 118 -10.88 9.35 6.15
C ILE A 118 -11.84 9.37 7.33
N GLY A 119 -13.14 9.44 7.04
CA GLY A 119 -14.22 9.40 8.04
C GLY A 119 -15.18 10.55 7.89
N ARG A 120 -16.16 10.61 8.78
CA ARG A 120 -17.19 11.65 8.84
C ARG A 120 -16.73 12.85 9.66
N LYS A 121 -17.28 14.03 9.37
CA LYS A 121 -16.92 15.32 9.97
C LYS A 121 -16.96 15.31 11.49
N ASP A 122 -18.03 14.81 12.06
CA ASP A 122 -18.32 14.88 13.50
C ASP A 122 -17.90 13.59 14.24
N SER A 123 -17.01 12.81 13.68
CA SER A 123 -16.49 11.56 14.25
C SER A 123 -14.95 11.57 14.32
N THR A 124 -14.40 10.61 15.05
CA THR A 124 -12.97 10.31 14.96
C THR A 124 -12.61 9.81 13.54
N PRO A 125 -11.37 10.00 13.07
CA PRO A 125 -10.92 9.38 11.82
C PRO A 125 -11.24 7.89 11.80
N THR A 126 -11.72 7.39 10.66
CA THR A 126 -12.10 5.99 10.49
C THR A 126 -10.92 5.16 9.99
N PRO A 127 -10.42 4.15 10.73
CA PRO A 127 -9.38 3.27 10.24
C PRO A 127 -9.86 2.48 9.00
N PRO A 128 -9.18 2.59 7.85
CA PRO A 128 -9.56 1.91 6.61
C PRO A 128 -9.03 0.46 6.56
N LEU A 129 -9.14 -0.28 7.66
CA LEU A 129 -8.44 -1.54 7.87
C LEU A 129 -6.91 -1.33 7.76
N ASN A 130 -6.19 -2.29 7.22
CA ASN A 130 -4.76 -2.16 6.93
C ASN A 130 -4.49 -2.05 5.41
N LEU A 131 -5.43 -1.44 4.68
CA LEU A 131 -5.36 -1.38 3.22
C LEU A 131 -4.37 -0.34 2.71
N ILE A 132 -4.20 0.77 3.42
CA ILE A 132 -3.39 1.90 2.96
C ILE A 132 -1.92 1.72 3.34
N GLY A 133 -1.61 1.47 4.61
CA GLY A 133 -0.24 1.30 5.09
C GLY A 133 0.37 -0.03 4.68
N ASP A 134 -0.19 -1.14 5.18
CA ASP A 134 0.41 -2.47 4.99
C ASP A 134 0.32 -2.94 3.53
N TYR A 135 -0.84 -2.80 2.89
CA TYR A 135 -1.04 -3.30 1.53
C TYR A 135 -0.67 -2.29 0.46
N GLY A 136 -1.26 -1.09 0.44
CA GLY A 136 -1.03 -0.07 -0.57
C GLY A 136 0.39 0.49 -0.51
N GLY A 137 0.73 1.13 0.60
CA GLY A 137 2.03 1.74 0.84
C GLY A 137 3.17 0.75 1.08
N GLY A 138 2.86 -0.43 1.63
CA GLY A 138 3.83 -1.48 1.91
C GLY A 138 3.94 -2.50 0.78
N GLY A 139 3.03 -3.48 0.77
CA GLY A 139 3.13 -4.65 -0.10
C GLY A 139 3.12 -4.35 -1.60
N MET A 140 2.23 -3.46 -2.07
CA MET A 140 2.16 -3.05 -3.48
C MET A 140 3.39 -2.22 -3.87
N HIS A 141 3.81 -1.31 -3.00
CA HIS A 141 4.97 -0.45 -3.21
C HIS A 141 6.27 -1.28 -3.29
N LEU A 142 6.44 -2.25 -2.36
CA LEU A 142 7.55 -3.20 -2.42
C LEU A 142 7.53 -4.02 -3.71
N ALA A 143 6.36 -4.52 -4.13
CA ALA A 143 6.25 -5.31 -5.36
C ALA A 143 6.66 -4.49 -6.59
N LEU A 144 6.26 -3.22 -6.68
CA LEU A 144 6.68 -2.29 -7.73
C LEU A 144 8.20 -2.06 -7.68
N GLY A 145 8.77 -1.83 -6.50
CA GLY A 145 10.20 -1.64 -6.31
C GLY A 145 11.01 -2.88 -6.73
N ILE A 146 10.54 -4.08 -6.39
CA ILE A 146 11.17 -5.35 -6.79
C ILE A 146 11.18 -5.48 -8.32
N VAL A 147 10.04 -5.26 -8.99
CA VAL A 147 9.95 -5.38 -10.46
C VAL A 147 10.84 -4.33 -11.13
N SER A 148 10.87 -3.10 -10.62
CA SER A 148 11.76 -2.04 -11.11
C SER A 148 13.24 -2.41 -10.94
N GLY A 149 13.59 -2.96 -9.77
CA GLY A 149 14.94 -3.47 -9.49
C GLY A 149 15.35 -4.61 -10.41
N LEU A 150 14.44 -5.54 -10.69
CA LEU A 150 14.68 -6.62 -11.66
C LEU A 150 14.95 -6.10 -13.07
N ILE A 151 14.16 -5.12 -13.53
CA ILE A 151 14.40 -4.48 -14.84
C ILE A 151 15.78 -3.82 -14.89
N HIS A 152 16.19 -3.16 -13.80
CA HIS A 152 17.53 -2.59 -13.69
C HIS A 152 18.60 -3.68 -13.73
N SER A 153 18.48 -4.70 -12.89
CA SER A 153 19.44 -5.81 -12.80
C SER A 153 19.59 -6.56 -14.14
N MET A 154 18.49 -6.78 -14.86
CA MET A 154 18.51 -7.40 -16.19
C MET A 154 19.27 -6.56 -17.23
N LYS A 155 19.26 -5.23 -17.12
CA LYS A 155 19.92 -4.33 -18.07
C LYS A 155 21.39 -4.08 -17.74
N THR A 156 21.72 -4.03 -16.44
CA THR A 156 23.05 -3.60 -15.97
C THR A 156 23.90 -4.76 -15.45
N ASN A 157 23.27 -5.91 -15.11
CA ASN A 157 23.83 -7.00 -14.33
C ASN A 157 24.21 -6.60 -12.89
N GLU A 158 23.59 -5.55 -12.36
CA GLU A 158 23.81 -5.05 -11.01
C GLU A 158 22.51 -5.14 -10.20
N GLY A 159 22.58 -5.78 -9.06
CA GLY A 159 21.51 -5.85 -8.08
C GLY A 159 21.40 -4.58 -7.24
N GLN A 160 20.37 -4.49 -6.43
CA GLN A 160 20.16 -3.35 -5.54
C GLN A 160 19.29 -3.70 -4.34
N VAL A 161 19.35 -2.85 -3.32
CA VAL A 161 18.42 -2.89 -2.19
C VAL A 161 17.21 -1.99 -2.51
N VAL A 162 16.03 -2.52 -2.23
CA VAL A 162 14.75 -1.78 -2.28
C VAL A 162 14.25 -1.64 -0.85
N ASP A 163 14.36 -0.45 -0.28
CA ASP A 163 13.74 -0.11 1.01
C ASP A 163 12.34 0.44 0.78
N SER A 164 11.34 -0.25 1.28
CA SER A 164 9.93 0.10 1.14
C SER A 164 9.33 0.31 2.53
N ALA A 165 9.38 1.55 3.00
CA ALA A 165 8.73 1.94 4.24
C ALA A 165 7.23 2.16 4.00
N MET A 166 6.38 1.59 4.86
CA MET A 166 4.92 1.75 4.75
C MET A 166 4.49 3.21 4.90
N VAL A 167 5.20 3.99 5.72
CA VAL A 167 4.94 5.44 5.85
C VAL A 167 5.23 6.18 4.54
N ASP A 168 6.33 5.88 3.86
CA ASP A 168 6.71 6.53 2.60
C ASP A 168 5.76 6.15 1.46
N GLY A 169 5.39 4.88 1.38
CA GLY A 169 4.38 4.45 0.42
C GLY A 169 3.01 5.08 0.68
N SER A 170 2.62 5.25 1.95
CA SER A 170 1.38 5.97 2.31
C SER A 170 1.47 7.45 1.94
N LEU A 171 2.62 8.10 2.11
CA LEU A 171 2.87 9.47 1.63
C LEU A 171 2.76 9.55 0.10
N SER A 172 3.29 8.57 -0.61
CA SER A 172 3.16 8.49 -2.07
C SER A 172 1.70 8.40 -2.52
N LEU A 173 0.88 7.60 -1.84
CA LEU A 173 -0.57 7.52 -2.11
C LEU A 173 -1.30 8.83 -1.82
N MET A 174 -0.81 9.64 -0.88
CA MET A 174 -1.37 10.94 -0.52
C MET A 174 -0.87 12.10 -1.40
N SER A 175 0.06 11.86 -2.32
CA SER A 175 0.72 12.91 -3.10
C SER A 175 -0.25 13.81 -3.86
N PHE A 176 -1.31 13.24 -4.43
CA PHE A 176 -2.37 14.00 -5.11
C PHE A 176 -3.08 14.96 -4.16
N PHE A 177 -3.42 14.52 -2.96
CA PHE A 177 -4.12 15.34 -1.96
C PHE A 177 -3.24 16.46 -1.41
N TYR A 178 -1.94 16.23 -1.28
CA TYR A 178 -0.99 17.31 -0.94
C TYR A 178 -0.92 18.35 -2.05
N SER A 179 -0.90 17.94 -3.31
CA SER A 179 -0.94 18.88 -4.43
C SER A 179 -2.23 19.70 -4.44
N LEU A 180 -3.38 19.06 -4.21
CA LEU A 180 -4.66 19.77 -4.09
C LEU A 180 -4.64 20.79 -2.94
N LYS A 181 -4.04 20.44 -1.81
CA LYS A 181 -3.91 21.33 -0.65
C LYS A 181 -3.07 22.57 -0.97
N GLU A 182 -1.91 22.38 -1.59
CA GLU A 182 -1.03 23.48 -2.00
C GLU A 182 -1.70 24.41 -3.05
N MET A 183 -2.55 23.86 -3.91
CA MET A 183 -3.34 24.62 -4.86
C MET A 183 -4.58 25.30 -4.24
N GLY A 184 -4.85 25.08 -2.95
CA GLY A 184 -6.04 25.63 -2.27
C GLY A 184 -7.35 24.87 -2.56
N HIS A 185 -7.27 23.68 -3.16
CA HIS A 185 -8.43 22.85 -3.55
C HIS A 185 -8.71 21.71 -2.55
N TRP A 186 -7.97 21.61 -1.46
CA TRP A 186 -8.19 20.66 -0.39
C TRP A 186 -8.17 21.33 0.97
N GLN A 187 -9.18 21.04 1.79
CA GLN A 187 -9.31 21.49 3.17
C GLN A 187 -8.97 20.36 4.14
N ASP A 188 -8.39 20.71 5.30
CA ASP A 188 -7.98 19.72 6.30
C ASP A 188 -9.16 19.05 7.05
N GLY A 189 -10.37 19.56 6.90
CA GLY A 189 -11.58 18.95 7.46
C GLY A 189 -12.02 17.71 6.69
N ARG A 190 -12.56 16.71 7.38
CA ARG A 190 -13.31 15.61 6.74
C ARG A 190 -14.66 16.10 6.25
N GLU A 191 -15.24 15.45 5.25
CA GLU A 191 -16.48 15.88 4.59
C GLU A 191 -16.45 17.37 4.21
N SER A 192 -15.34 17.80 3.63
CA SER A 192 -15.12 19.19 3.21
C SER A 192 -14.59 19.26 1.78
N ASN A 193 -14.38 18.11 1.14
CA ASN A 193 -13.72 17.97 -0.16
C ASN A 193 -14.54 17.08 -1.09
N LEU A 194 -14.21 17.14 -2.38
CA LEU A 194 -14.95 16.43 -3.42
C LEU A 194 -15.02 14.90 -3.18
N LEU A 195 -13.92 14.28 -2.68
CA LEU A 195 -13.79 12.83 -2.62
C LEU A 195 -13.97 12.23 -1.21
N ASP A 196 -14.40 13.02 -0.24
CA ASP A 196 -14.49 12.61 1.16
C ASP A 196 -15.93 12.55 1.73
N GLY A 197 -16.93 12.58 0.85
CA GLY A 197 -18.34 12.53 1.21
C GLY A 197 -19.01 13.91 1.41
N TYR A 198 -18.30 15.02 1.14
CA TYR A 198 -18.91 16.36 1.13
C TYR A 198 -19.86 16.55 -0.06
N ALA A 199 -19.47 16.07 -1.23
CA ALA A 199 -20.26 16.19 -2.43
C ALA A 199 -21.38 15.13 -2.43
N HIS A 200 -22.64 15.56 -2.48
CA HIS A 200 -23.79 14.65 -2.48
C HIS A 200 -23.81 13.65 -3.65
N PHE A 201 -23.07 13.89 -4.70
CA PHE A 201 -22.91 12.96 -5.82
C PHE A 201 -21.65 12.07 -5.71
N TYR A 202 -20.92 12.16 -4.58
CA TYR A 202 -19.79 11.30 -4.26
C TYR A 202 -19.84 10.90 -2.79
N ASP A 203 -20.79 10.02 -2.45
CA ASP A 203 -21.00 9.57 -1.07
C ASP A 203 -21.74 8.22 -1.02
N THR A 204 -21.98 7.72 0.18
CA THR A 204 -22.74 6.52 0.48
C THR A 204 -24.06 6.87 1.15
N TYR A 205 -25.15 6.17 0.76
CA TYR A 205 -26.49 6.41 1.25
C TYR A 205 -27.13 5.12 1.73
N GLU A 206 -27.90 5.22 2.82
CA GLU A 206 -28.70 4.12 3.31
C GLU A 206 -29.99 4.00 2.49
N CYS A 207 -30.33 2.77 2.12
CA CYS A 207 -31.54 2.41 1.40
C CYS A 207 -32.67 2.01 2.35
N LYS A 208 -33.90 1.93 1.86
CA LYS A 208 -35.06 1.52 2.65
C LYS A 208 -34.97 0.11 3.26
N ASP A 209 -34.12 -0.73 2.70
CA ASP A 209 -33.86 -2.11 3.16
C ASP A 209 -32.64 -2.21 4.07
N GLU A 210 -32.21 -1.09 4.68
CA GLU A 210 -31.06 -0.98 5.58
C GLU A 210 -29.71 -1.36 4.94
N LYS A 211 -29.66 -1.45 3.60
CA LYS A 211 -28.42 -1.60 2.86
C LYS A 211 -27.89 -0.26 2.40
N TYR A 212 -26.70 -0.27 1.81
CA TYR A 212 -26.03 0.95 1.38
C TYR A 212 -25.78 0.92 -0.13
N ILE A 213 -25.89 2.10 -0.74
CA ILE A 213 -25.39 2.35 -2.09
C ILE A 213 -24.26 3.36 -2.03
N ALA A 214 -23.36 3.28 -3.00
CA ALA A 214 -22.34 4.29 -3.25
C ALA A 214 -22.70 5.05 -4.53
N VAL A 215 -22.66 6.37 -4.44
CA VAL A 215 -22.86 7.28 -5.57
C VAL A 215 -21.50 7.89 -5.91
N GLY A 216 -21.14 7.91 -7.20
CA GLY A 216 -19.88 8.46 -7.68
C GLY A 216 -20.07 9.13 -9.05
N SER A 217 -21.05 10.03 -9.16
CA SER A 217 -21.45 10.68 -10.43
C SER A 217 -20.74 12.04 -10.59
N ILE A 218 -19.41 12.01 -10.70
CA ILE A 218 -18.58 13.23 -10.76
C ILE A 218 -18.77 13.96 -12.11
N GLU A 219 -18.82 13.21 -13.22
CA GLU A 219 -18.93 13.82 -14.55
C GLU A 219 -20.35 14.33 -14.83
N PRO A 220 -20.50 15.46 -15.53
CA PRO A 220 -21.80 16.12 -15.78
C PRO A 220 -22.87 15.21 -16.38
N GLN A 221 -22.48 14.34 -17.31
CA GLN A 221 -23.41 13.42 -17.95
C GLN A 221 -23.95 12.37 -16.97
N PHE A 222 -23.09 11.84 -16.06
CA PHE A 222 -23.50 10.87 -15.06
C PHE A 222 -24.32 11.54 -13.95
N TYR A 223 -23.98 12.75 -13.57
CA TYR A 223 -24.76 13.54 -12.63
C TYR A 223 -26.16 13.83 -13.17
N SER A 224 -26.28 14.23 -14.43
CA SER A 224 -27.59 14.47 -15.08
C SER A 224 -28.44 13.19 -15.13
N GLU A 225 -27.84 12.03 -15.40
CA GLU A 225 -28.53 10.74 -15.33
C GLU A 225 -28.95 10.36 -13.91
N LEU A 226 -28.14 10.66 -12.90
CA LEU A 226 -28.49 10.46 -11.50
C LEU A 226 -29.74 11.24 -11.14
N LEU A 227 -29.77 12.56 -11.41
CA LEU A 227 -30.93 13.41 -11.13
C LEU A 227 -32.19 12.91 -11.84
N LYS A 228 -32.07 12.55 -13.12
CA LYS A 228 -33.18 12.00 -13.92
C LYS A 228 -33.73 10.69 -13.33
N LYS A 229 -32.86 9.77 -12.92
CA LYS A 229 -33.27 8.49 -12.33
C LYS A 229 -33.90 8.62 -10.96
N LEU A 230 -33.49 9.65 -10.20
CA LEU A 230 -34.06 9.96 -8.91
C LEU A 230 -35.30 10.88 -9.01
N GLU A 231 -35.71 11.26 -10.22
CA GLU A 231 -36.85 12.17 -10.48
C GLU A 231 -36.68 13.53 -9.77
N ILE A 232 -35.43 13.97 -9.59
CA ILE A 232 -35.09 15.25 -8.96
C ILE A 232 -35.15 16.32 -10.02
N THR A 233 -36.08 17.27 -9.86
CA THR A 233 -36.27 18.39 -10.76
C THR A 233 -35.92 19.75 -10.14
N ASP A 234 -35.41 19.75 -8.91
CA ASP A 234 -35.02 20.95 -8.21
C ASP A 234 -33.81 21.62 -8.86
N GLU A 235 -33.93 22.89 -9.26
CA GLU A 235 -32.86 23.62 -9.93
C GLU A 235 -31.61 23.89 -9.07
N ILE A 236 -31.71 23.72 -7.76
CA ILE A 236 -30.58 23.95 -6.85
C ILE A 236 -29.45 22.92 -7.04
N PHE A 237 -29.76 21.67 -7.40
CA PHE A 237 -28.77 20.62 -7.59
C PHE A 237 -27.84 20.86 -8.78
N PRO A 238 -28.32 21.26 -9.98
CA PRO A 238 -27.45 21.64 -11.09
C PRO A 238 -26.53 22.83 -10.75
N VAL A 239 -27.01 23.81 -9.98
CA VAL A 239 -26.22 24.97 -9.56
C VAL A 239 -25.08 24.58 -8.62
N SER A 240 -25.34 23.67 -7.67
CA SER A 240 -24.29 23.15 -6.75
C SER A 240 -23.16 22.47 -7.52
N TYR A 241 -23.46 21.77 -8.60
CA TYR A 241 -22.45 21.14 -9.44
C TYR A 241 -21.61 22.17 -10.21
N THR A 242 -22.19 23.25 -10.69
CA THR A 242 -21.47 24.31 -11.43
C THR A 242 -20.43 25.04 -10.57
N HIS A 243 -20.65 25.18 -9.27
CA HIS A 243 -19.65 25.76 -8.37
C HIS A 243 -18.40 24.86 -8.24
N LEU A 244 -18.56 23.55 -8.24
CA LEU A 244 -17.42 22.62 -8.23
C LEU A 244 -16.68 22.60 -9.58
N ARG A 245 -17.39 22.79 -10.71
CA ARG A 245 -16.77 22.90 -12.05
C ARG A 245 -15.89 24.12 -12.24
N ALA A 246 -16.21 25.25 -11.60
CA ALA A 246 -15.41 26.46 -11.74
C ALA A 246 -13.96 26.26 -11.26
N HIS A 247 -13.74 25.34 -10.31
CA HIS A 247 -12.41 24.99 -9.82
C HIS A 247 -11.68 23.97 -10.71
N GLU A 248 -12.40 23.16 -11.53
CA GLU A 248 -11.76 22.19 -12.43
C GLU A 248 -11.33 22.81 -13.78
N THR A 249 -12.04 23.86 -14.24
CA THR A 249 -11.76 24.47 -15.56
C THR A 249 -10.61 25.46 -15.57
N GLU A 250 -10.13 25.92 -14.42
CA GLU A 250 -8.94 26.77 -14.32
C GLU A 250 -7.62 25.99 -14.26
N ALA A 251 -7.68 24.65 -14.24
CA ALA A 251 -6.52 23.77 -14.09
C ALA A 251 -6.04 23.10 -15.40
N TYR A 252 -6.61 23.52 -16.59
CA TYR A 252 -6.17 23.04 -17.91
C TYR A 252 -5.83 24.19 -18.84
#